data_62aab204c1c6da45381fe88c8e5ea882
#
_entry.id   62aab204c1c6da45381fe88c8e5ea882
#
_cell.length_a   1.000
_cell.length_b   1.000
_cell.length_c   1.000
_cell.angle_alpha   90.00
_cell.angle_beta   90.00
_cell.angle_gamma   90.00
#
_symmetry.space_group_name_H-M   'P 1'
#
loop_
_entity.id
_entity.type
_entity.pdbx_description
1 polymer ?
#
loop_
_entity_poly.entity_id
_entity_poly.type
_entity_poly.pdbx_seq_one_letter_code
_entity_poly.pdbx_strand_id
1 'polypeptide(L)'
;MPKRQPDAPAGLGRKRTLRNLEIARLHLDPANPRLPEEAQGRGEDEIMQHLFEHFDLEEIAAPMAQNGYFDEEPLVAVPNDLPKRLLPKPGEKPSSEFLAFLDKADFTVVEGNRRLATARILRDASLRQKLHVRGWPEISPEVRQDLDELPVIIYPTRQEVLPYLGVRHITGNKKWDSYAKARYIAAMLDDGRTIQNIEHEVGDRSQGVLKNAVAYKILQQARTELDWDITRAKDDFSYILLAIGQKDIKAFLGWTKDTGKTGVKVLPLHEVPLDAPVPATHLNNLRDFLSWIYGESNKVLAVIKESRDITNYLTHVLASEKAVEYLRRTRDLREAYDLTDGEEAMVRNLLGTANTKLEKVLGVIHRHKTPEVISEVEKCAGTVARVVKTIQE
;
A
#
# COMPACT_ATOMS: atom_id res chain seq x y z
N MET A 1 10.48 32.08 -3.02
CA MET A 1 9.18 31.46 -3.27
C MET A 1 8.26 31.81 -2.11
N PRO A 2 7.02 32.29 -2.34
CA PRO A 2 6.12 32.60 -1.24
C PRO A 2 5.74 31.33 -0.51
N LYS A 3 5.87 31.32 0.82
CA LYS A 3 5.41 30.25 1.69
C LYS A 3 3.90 30.05 1.49
N ARG A 4 3.47 28.91 0.93
CA ARG A 4 2.05 28.52 0.96
C ARG A 4 1.60 28.52 2.42
N GLN A 5 0.54 29.25 2.73
CA GLN A 5 -0.16 29.10 4.01
C GLN A 5 -0.66 27.65 4.12
N PRO A 6 -0.57 27.01 5.29
CA PRO A 6 -1.12 25.68 5.48
C PRO A 6 -2.61 25.71 5.13
N ASP A 7 -3.00 24.90 4.16
CA ASP A 7 -4.40 24.76 3.77
C ASP A 7 -5.23 24.36 4.98
N ALA A 8 -6.39 24.98 5.15
CA ALA A 8 -7.32 24.61 6.23
C ALA A 8 -7.63 23.11 6.14
N PRO A 9 -7.74 22.39 7.29
CA PRO A 9 -8.01 20.95 7.30
C PRO A 9 -9.17 20.58 6.39
N ALA A 10 -8.99 19.60 5.51
CA ALA A 10 -9.90 19.26 4.42
C ALA A 10 -11.33 18.91 4.86
N GLY A 11 -11.51 18.49 6.11
CA GLY A 11 -12.81 18.15 6.71
C GLY A 11 -13.47 19.27 7.51
N LEU A 12 -12.77 20.38 7.76
CA LEU A 12 -13.25 21.39 8.71
C LEU A 12 -14.37 22.26 8.09
N GLY A 13 -15.58 22.21 8.69
CA GLY A 13 -16.69 23.11 8.33
C GLY A 13 -17.38 22.85 7.00
N ARG A 14 -16.99 21.84 6.24
CA ARG A 14 -17.54 21.54 4.91
C ARG A 14 -18.51 20.36 4.99
N LYS A 15 -19.80 20.66 5.20
CA LYS A 15 -20.86 19.71 4.88
C LYS A 15 -21.03 19.69 3.36
N ARG A 16 -20.54 18.64 2.70
CA ARG A 16 -20.72 18.47 1.26
C ARG A 16 -22.13 18.01 0.98
N THR A 17 -22.75 18.56 -0.05
CA THR A 17 -24.10 18.20 -0.44
C THR A 17 -24.07 16.89 -1.19
N LEU A 18 -24.88 15.94 -0.73
CA LEU A 18 -25.21 14.74 -1.48
C LEU A 18 -26.18 15.15 -2.61
N ARG A 19 -25.93 14.66 -3.82
CA ARG A 19 -26.79 14.86 -4.99
C ARG A 19 -27.03 13.53 -5.66
N ASN A 20 -28.25 13.30 -6.12
CA ASN A 20 -28.54 12.22 -7.02
C ASN A 20 -28.20 12.67 -8.45
N LEU A 21 -27.39 11.90 -9.14
CA LEU A 21 -26.95 12.16 -10.51
C LEU A 21 -27.29 10.98 -11.39
N GLU A 22 -27.81 11.30 -12.59
CA GLU A 22 -28.04 10.29 -13.62
C GLU A 22 -26.79 9.45 -13.86
N ILE A 23 -26.94 8.13 -13.85
CA ILE A 23 -25.82 7.19 -14.02
C ILE A 23 -25.10 7.39 -15.36
N ALA A 24 -25.79 7.89 -16.37
CA ALA A 24 -25.22 8.19 -17.69
C ALA A 24 -24.17 9.31 -17.66
N ARG A 25 -24.23 10.19 -16.66
CA ARG A 25 -23.30 11.31 -16.45
C ARG A 25 -22.09 10.95 -15.59
N LEU A 26 -22.04 9.72 -15.08
CA LEU A 26 -20.98 9.25 -14.17
C LEU A 26 -20.02 8.37 -14.94
N HIS A 27 -18.75 8.74 -14.99
CA HIS A 27 -17.69 8.03 -15.70
C HIS A 27 -16.72 7.35 -14.76
N LEU A 28 -16.17 6.20 -15.17
CA LEU A 28 -15.10 5.51 -14.43
C LEU A 28 -13.82 6.34 -14.46
N ASP A 29 -13.05 6.28 -13.37
CA ASP A 29 -11.82 7.05 -13.22
C ASP A 29 -10.63 6.39 -13.95
N PRO A 30 -10.12 7.00 -15.04
CA PRO A 30 -8.96 6.48 -15.76
C PRO A 30 -7.65 6.58 -14.95
N ALA A 31 -7.63 7.41 -13.89
CA ALA A 31 -6.51 7.55 -12.98
C ALA A 31 -6.76 6.85 -11.62
N ASN A 32 -7.65 5.85 -11.58
CA ASN A 32 -7.93 5.09 -10.37
C ASN A 32 -6.66 4.37 -9.90
N PRO A 33 -6.18 4.61 -8.65
CA PRO A 33 -4.97 3.96 -8.13
C PRO A 33 -5.01 2.44 -8.05
N ARG A 34 -6.20 1.83 -8.10
CA ARG A 34 -6.34 0.37 -8.14
C ARG A 34 -6.08 -0.23 -9.52
N LEU A 35 -6.21 0.57 -10.57
CA LEU A 35 -5.89 0.09 -11.91
C LEU A 35 -4.37 -0.08 -12.04
N PRO A 36 -3.87 -1.16 -12.67
CA PRO A 36 -2.47 -1.28 -13.01
C PRO A 36 -2.05 -0.16 -13.96
N GLU A 37 -0.75 0.15 -14.00
CA GLU A 37 -0.22 1.26 -14.82
C GLU A 37 -0.62 1.12 -16.29
N GLU A 38 -0.67 -0.11 -16.79
CA GLU A 38 -1.03 -0.44 -18.17
C GLU A 38 -2.52 -0.17 -18.49
N ALA A 39 -3.37 -0.14 -17.48
CA ALA A 39 -4.81 0.13 -17.61
C ALA A 39 -5.17 1.59 -17.32
N GLN A 40 -4.22 2.39 -16.82
CA GLN A 40 -4.45 3.82 -16.57
C GLN A 40 -4.46 4.63 -17.86
N GLY A 41 -5.32 5.63 -17.92
CA GLY A 41 -5.49 6.49 -19.09
C GLY A 41 -6.17 5.82 -20.28
N ARG A 42 -6.63 4.57 -20.13
CA ARG A 42 -7.38 3.86 -21.17
C ARG A 42 -8.83 4.33 -21.26
N GLY A 43 -9.49 3.93 -22.33
CA GLY A 43 -10.90 4.21 -22.54
C GLY A 43 -11.79 3.55 -21.47
N GLU A 44 -13.00 4.08 -21.28
CA GLU A 44 -13.92 3.62 -20.25
C GLU A 44 -14.33 2.15 -20.40
N ASP A 45 -14.45 1.67 -21.64
CA ASP A 45 -14.74 0.27 -21.96
C ASP A 45 -13.66 -0.68 -21.46
N GLU A 46 -12.40 -0.32 -21.63
CA GLU A 46 -11.25 -1.13 -21.18
C GLU A 46 -11.14 -1.13 -19.65
N ILE A 47 -11.45 0.01 -19.02
CA ILE A 47 -11.51 0.12 -17.56
C ILE A 47 -12.64 -0.75 -17.02
N MET A 48 -13.81 -0.72 -17.66
CA MET A 48 -14.96 -1.53 -17.31
C MET A 48 -14.63 -3.03 -17.39
N GLN A 49 -14.03 -3.46 -18.50
CA GLN A 49 -13.56 -4.83 -18.70
C GLN A 49 -12.60 -5.25 -17.58
N HIS A 50 -11.60 -4.41 -17.30
CA HIS A 50 -10.61 -4.69 -16.27
C HIS A 50 -11.22 -4.79 -14.87
N LEU A 51 -12.16 -3.89 -14.52
CA LEU A 51 -12.88 -3.97 -13.25
C LEU A 51 -13.70 -5.25 -13.14
N PHE A 52 -14.36 -5.65 -14.22
CA PHE A 52 -15.16 -6.87 -14.26
C PHE A 52 -14.31 -8.13 -14.06
N GLU A 53 -13.15 -8.21 -14.70
CA GLU A 53 -12.28 -9.39 -14.68
C GLU A 53 -11.48 -9.56 -13.36
N HIS A 54 -11.17 -8.44 -12.65
CA HIS A 54 -10.17 -8.47 -11.58
C HIS A 54 -10.64 -7.93 -10.23
N PHE A 55 -11.90 -7.45 -10.11
CA PHE A 55 -12.31 -6.75 -8.89
C PHE A 55 -13.59 -7.31 -8.22
N ASP A 56 -13.89 -8.58 -8.41
CA ASP A 56 -15.00 -9.29 -7.73
C ASP A 56 -16.29 -8.48 -7.67
N LEU A 57 -16.75 -7.96 -8.84
CA LEU A 57 -17.97 -7.16 -8.91
C LEU A 57 -19.22 -7.99 -8.56
N GLU A 58 -19.14 -9.31 -8.68
CA GLU A 58 -20.22 -10.24 -8.35
C GLU A 58 -20.65 -10.15 -6.88
N GLU A 59 -19.70 -9.91 -5.96
CA GLU A 59 -19.98 -9.70 -4.53
C GLU A 59 -20.92 -8.50 -4.29
N ILE A 60 -20.86 -7.49 -5.18
CA ILE A 60 -21.67 -6.28 -5.09
C ILE A 60 -22.99 -6.47 -5.86
N ALA A 61 -22.98 -7.27 -6.91
CA ALA A 61 -24.12 -7.42 -7.81
C ALA A 61 -25.34 -8.03 -7.11
N ALA A 62 -25.16 -9.09 -6.31
CA ALA A 62 -26.25 -9.76 -5.63
C ALA A 62 -26.98 -8.85 -4.61
N PRO A 63 -26.30 -8.20 -3.65
CA PRO A 63 -26.97 -7.28 -2.72
C PRO A 63 -27.56 -6.05 -3.42
N MET A 64 -26.90 -5.50 -4.45
CA MET A 64 -27.41 -4.35 -5.21
C MET A 64 -28.65 -4.71 -6.04
N ALA A 65 -28.70 -5.90 -6.62
CA ALA A 65 -29.88 -6.36 -7.36
C ALA A 65 -31.09 -6.61 -6.44
N GLN A 66 -30.85 -6.98 -5.20
CA GLN A 66 -31.91 -7.25 -4.21
C GLN A 66 -32.45 -5.99 -3.54
N ASN A 67 -31.56 -5.03 -3.23
CA ASN A 67 -31.89 -3.91 -2.33
C ASN A 67 -31.80 -2.53 -3.00
N GLY A 68 -31.35 -2.43 -4.25
CA GLY A 68 -31.01 -1.15 -4.87
C GLY A 68 -29.64 -0.62 -4.42
N TYR A 69 -29.41 0.67 -4.59
CA TYR A 69 -28.19 1.34 -4.16
C TYR A 69 -28.33 1.90 -2.74
N PHE A 70 -27.35 1.65 -1.89
CA PHE A 70 -27.37 2.16 -0.51
C PHE A 70 -26.84 3.60 -0.43
N ASP A 71 -27.67 4.54 0.01
CA ASP A 71 -27.34 5.96 0.20
C ASP A 71 -26.21 6.21 1.21
N GLU A 72 -26.02 5.28 2.14
CA GLU A 72 -24.95 5.31 3.14
C GLU A 72 -23.56 5.15 2.57
N GLU A 73 -23.46 4.67 1.33
CA GLU A 73 -22.18 4.50 0.61
C GLU A 73 -22.17 5.32 -0.69
N PRO A 74 -22.33 6.66 -0.66
CA PRO A 74 -22.39 7.47 -1.86
C PRO A 74 -21.11 7.37 -2.68
N LEU A 75 -21.23 7.59 -3.99
CA LEU A 75 -20.07 7.77 -4.85
C LEU A 75 -19.39 9.10 -4.52
N VAL A 76 -18.10 9.22 -4.80
CA VAL A 76 -17.39 10.49 -4.75
C VAL A 76 -16.89 10.83 -6.14
N ALA A 77 -17.26 12.00 -6.65
CA ALA A 77 -16.94 12.38 -8.00
C ALA A 77 -16.43 13.83 -8.11
N VAL A 78 -15.76 14.10 -9.21
CA VAL A 78 -15.32 15.44 -9.61
C VAL A 78 -15.93 15.77 -10.97
N PRO A 79 -16.38 17.02 -11.20
CA PRO A 79 -16.93 17.41 -12.49
C PRO A 79 -15.83 17.45 -13.55
N ASN A 80 -16.16 17.00 -14.75
CA ASN A 80 -15.30 17.09 -15.91
C ASN A 80 -15.28 18.54 -16.43
N ASP A 81 -14.15 18.95 -17.00
CA ASP A 81 -13.97 20.24 -17.69
C ASP A 81 -14.40 21.50 -16.89
N LEU A 82 -14.30 21.44 -15.56
CA LEU A 82 -14.66 22.58 -14.71
C LEU A 82 -13.76 23.78 -15.01
N PRO A 83 -14.31 24.92 -15.48
CA PRO A 83 -13.53 26.12 -15.74
C PRO A 83 -12.90 26.66 -14.46
N LYS A 84 -11.61 27.01 -14.50
CA LYS A 84 -10.86 27.53 -13.33
C LYS A 84 -11.54 28.72 -12.66
N ARG A 85 -12.23 29.58 -13.43
CA ARG A 85 -12.98 30.74 -12.91
C ARG A 85 -14.15 30.36 -12.00
N LEU A 86 -14.67 29.15 -12.14
CA LEU A 86 -15.80 28.64 -11.36
C LEU A 86 -15.37 27.87 -10.11
N LEU A 87 -14.07 27.66 -9.89
CA LEU A 87 -13.60 26.98 -8.70
C LEU A 87 -14.00 27.74 -7.44
N PRO A 88 -14.73 27.12 -6.50
CA PRO A 88 -15.05 27.74 -5.22
C PRO A 88 -13.78 28.05 -4.44
N LYS A 89 -13.69 29.25 -3.87
CA LYS A 89 -12.59 29.55 -2.96
C LYS A 89 -12.76 28.79 -1.65
N PRO A 90 -11.65 28.43 -0.98
CA PRO A 90 -11.69 27.75 0.30
C PRO A 90 -12.54 28.54 1.32
N GLY A 91 -13.58 27.89 1.88
CA GLY A 91 -14.46 28.50 2.88
C GLY A 91 -15.64 29.33 2.33
N GLU A 92 -15.71 29.61 1.02
CA GLU A 92 -16.84 30.29 0.40
C GLU A 92 -17.94 29.26 0.01
N LYS A 93 -19.20 29.74 0.02
CA LYS A 93 -20.32 28.96 -0.54
C LYS A 93 -20.17 28.88 -2.06
N PRO A 94 -20.56 27.74 -2.69
CA PRO A 94 -20.57 27.60 -4.14
C PRO A 94 -21.40 28.72 -4.79
N SER A 95 -20.88 29.31 -5.85
CA SER A 95 -21.59 30.32 -6.62
C SER A 95 -22.77 29.72 -7.40
N SER A 96 -23.74 30.53 -7.76
CA SER A 96 -24.87 30.10 -8.61
C SER A 96 -24.39 29.61 -9.98
N GLU A 97 -23.34 30.21 -10.54
CA GLU A 97 -22.73 29.79 -11.79
C GLU A 97 -22.09 28.39 -11.68
N PHE A 98 -21.40 28.14 -10.57
CA PHE A 98 -20.83 26.81 -10.30
C PHE A 98 -21.94 25.75 -10.18
N LEU A 99 -23.01 26.06 -9.45
CA LEU A 99 -24.16 25.14 -9.32
C LEU A 99 -24.82 24.86 -10.66
N ALA A 100 -25.04 25.89 -11.48
CA ALA A 100 -25.61 25.76 -12.84
C ALA A 100 -24.67 24.96 -13.78
N PHE A 101 -23.36 25.07 -13.59
CA PHE A 101 -22.40 24.21 -14.31
C PHE A 101 -22.58 22.74 -13.92
N LEU A 102 -22.66 22.45 -12.61
CA LEU A 102 -22.84 21.07 -12.13
C LEU A 102 -24.13 20.42 -12.65
N ASP A 103 -25.18 21.19 -12.90
CA ASP A 103 -26.46 20.66 -13.42
C ASP A 103 -26.33 20.09 -14.85
N LYS A 104 -25.26 20.46 -15.57
CA LYS A 104 -25.02 20.04 -16.98
C LYS A 104 -23.74 19.25 -17.17
N ALA A 105 -22.86 19.20 -16.18
CA ALA A 105 -21.56 18.57 -16.28
C ALA A 105 -21.66 17.03 -16.23
N ASP A 106 -20.71 16.36 -16.85
CA ASP A 106 -20.38 14.97 -16.57
C ASP A 106 -19.35 14.89 -15.44
N PHE A 107 -19.23 13.71 -14.82
CA PHE A 107 -18.43 13.52 -13.61
C PHE A 107 -17.56 12.29 -13.71
N THR A 108 -16.30 12.41 -13.27
CA THR A 108 -15.42 11.27 -13.05
C THR A 108 -15.56 10.80 -11.61
N VAL A 109 -15.91 9.53 -11.42
CA VAL A 109 -16.07 8.90 -10.10
C VAL A 109 -14.72 8.48 -9.56
N VAL A 110 -14.17 9.24 -8.61
CA VAL A 110 -12.86 8.99 -8.00
C VAL A 110 -12.89 7.97 -6.86
N GLU A 111 -14.07 7.75 -6.24
CA GLU A 111 -14.30 6.68 -5.26
C GLU A 111 -15.66 6.03 -5.49
N GLY A 112 -15.66 4.69 -5.49
CA GLY A 112 -16.85 3.87 -5.74
C GLY A 112 -16.92 3.30 -7.15
N ASN A 113 -15.80 3.25 -7.90
CA ASN A 113 -15.76 2.71 -9.28
C ASN A 113 -16.31 1.29 -9.39
N ARG A 114 -16.06 0.39 -8.43
CA ARG A 114 -16.66 -0.95 -8.40
C ARG A 114 -18.19 -0.88 -8.35
N ARG A 115 -18.75 -0.02 -7.50
CA ARG A 115 -20.21 0.16 -7.36
C ARG A 115 -20.84 0.74 -8.61
N LEU A 116 -20.19 1.76 -9.22
CA LEU A 116 -20.64 2.32 -10.49
C LEU A 116 -20.60 1.27 -11.61
N ALA A 117 -19.51 0.52 -11.74
CA ALA A 117 -19.39 -0.53 -12.74
C ALA A 117 -20.46 -1.61 -12.56
N THR A 118 -20.70 -2.06 -11.32
CA THR A 118 -21.76 -3.04 -11.00
C THR A 118 -23.15 -2.51 -11.35
N ALA A 119 -23.47 -1.27 -10.98
CA ALA A 119 -24.77 -0.66 -11.29
C ALA A 119 -25.01 -0.58 -12.81
N ARG A 120 -23.99 -0.18 -13.58
CA ARG A 120 -24.06 -0.13 -15.04
C ARG A 120 -24.27 -1.52 -15.65
N ILE A 121 -23.53 -2.54 -15.21
CA ILE A 121 -23.65 -3.91 -15.70
C ILE A 121 -25.05 -4.49 -15.38
N LEU A 122 -25.58 -4.22 -14.19
CA LEU A 122 -26.92 -4.68 -13.80
C LEU A 122 -28.02 -4.05 -14.67
N ARG A 123 -27.88 -2.77 -15.05
CA ARG A 123 -28.87 -2.03 -15.82
C ARG A 123 -28.81 -2.30 -17.32
N ASP A 124 -27.64 -2.54 -17.88
CA ASP A 124 -27.41 -2.57 -19.33
C ASP A 124 -27.21 -4.01 -19.83
N ALA A 125 -28.23 -4.54 -20.49
CA ALA A 125 -28.17 -5.87 -21.07
C ALA A 125 -27.13 -5.99 -22.20
N SER A 126 -26.86 -4.91 -22.95
CA SER A 126 -25.85 -4.91 -24.02
C SER A 126 -24.45 -4.95 -23.42
N LEU A 127 -24.21 -4.24 -22.32
CA LEU A 127 -22.96 -4.29 -21.57
C LEU A 127 -22.72 -5.68 -20.94
N ARG A 128 -23.78 -6.30 -20.39
CA ARG A 128 -23.73 -7.70 -19.89
C ARG A 128 -23.33 -8.68 -20.97
N GLN A 129 -23.91 -8.53 -22.18
CA GLN A 129 -23.56 -9.37 -23.33
C GLN A 129 -22.11 -9.15 -23.77
N LYS A 130 -21.66 -7.87 -23.85
CA LYS A 130 -20.29 -7.48 -24.24
C LYS A 130 -19.24 -8.06 -23.30
N LEU A 131 -19.51 -8.04 -21.98
CA LEU A 131 -18.64 -8.56 -20.93
C LEU A 131 -18.80 -10.07 -20.70
N HIS A 132 -19.68 -10.75 -21.45
CA HIS A 132 -19.99 -12.18 -21.26
C HIS A 132 -20.39 -12.52 -19.82
N VAL A 133 -21.13 -11.65 -19.13
CA VAL A 133 -21.58 -11.82 -17.75
C VAL A 133 -22.47 -13.05 -17.64
N ARG A 134 -22.15 -13.95 -16.72
CA ARG A 134 -22.94 -15.17 -16.46
C ARG A 134 -23.30 -15.24 -14.98
N GLY A 135 -24.49 -15.75 -14.68
CA GLY A 135 -24.91 -16.01 -13.31
C GLY A 135 -25.27 -14.78 -12.46
N TRP A 136 -25.19 -13.56 -13.02
CA TRP A 136 -25.61 -12.37 -12.29
C TRP A 136 -27.15 -12.29 -12.21
N PRO A 137 -27.68 -11.78 -11.08
CA PRO A 137 -29.12 -11.65 -10.90
C PRO A 137 -29.72 -10.65 -11.91
N GLU A 138 -31.01 -10.87 -12.24
CA GLU A 138 -31.84 -9.86 -12.91
C GLU A 138 -32.32 -8.86 -11.83
N ILE A 139 -32.50 -7.62 -12.23
CA ILE A 139 -33.03 -6.57 -11.36
C ILE A 139 -34.51 -6.33 -11.63
N SER A 140 -35.26 -6.03 -10.56
CA SER A 140 -36.69 -5.63 -10.71
C SER A 140 -36.80 -4.26 -11.40
N PRO A 141 -37.98 -3.90 -11.92
CA PRO A 141 -38.19 -2.55 -12.47
C PRO A 141 -37.92 -1.43 -11.44
N GLU A 142 -38.25 -1.66 -10.17
CA GLU A 142 -38.02 -0.71 -9.08
C GLU A 142 -36.55 -0.49 -8.84
N VAL A 143 -35.76 -1.56 -8.76
CA VAL A 143 -34.30 -1.47 -8.62
C VAL A 143 -33.68 -0.83 -9.87
N ARG A 144 -34.21 -1.12 -11.05
CA ARG A 144 -33.73 -0.48 -12.28
C ARG A 144 -33.94 1.02 -12.23
N GLN A 145 -35.07 1.49 -11.74
CA GLN A 145 -35.39 2.90 -11.58
C GLN A 145 -34.52 3.54 -10.50
N ASP A 146 -34.30 2.84 -9.40
CA ASP A 146 -33.38 3.30 -8.34
C ASP A 146 -31.96 3.52 -8.84
N LEU A 147 -31.46 2.63 -9.69
CA LEU A 147 -30.15 2.74 -10.32
C LEU A 147 -30.07 3.77 -11.49
N ASP A 148 -31.18 4.45 -11.86
CA ASP A 148 -31.14 5.52 -12.86
C ASP A 148 -30.37 6.74 -12.35
N GLU A 149 -30.45 7.01 -11.06
CA GLU A 149 -29.75 8.09 -10.37
C GLU A 149 -29.01 7.53 -9.17
N LEU A 150 -27.74 7.88 -9.01
CA LEU A 150 -26.92 7.41 -7.92
C LEU A 150 -26.54 8.56 -6.97
N PRO A 151 -26.45 8.29 -5.65
CA PRO A 151 -26.04 9.29 -4.67
C PRO A 151 -24.55 9.61 -4.82
N VAL A 152 -24.22 10.89 -4.99
CA VAL A 152 -22.85 11.37 -5.27
C VAL A 152 -22.49 12.55 -4.38
N ILE A 153 -21.34 12.46 -3.74
CA ILE A 153 -20.67 13.60 -3.09
C ILE A 153 -19.74 14.24 -4.12
N ILE A 154 -19.98 15.52 -4.44
CA ILE A 154 -19.22 16.22 -5.44
C ILE A 154 -18.10 17.03 -4.79
N TYR A 155 -16.87 16.83 -5.27
CA TYR A 155 -15.71 17.66 -4.98
C TYR A 155 -15.38 18.53 -6.20
N PRO A 156 -15.01 19.81 -6.04
CA PRO A 156 -14.67 20.67 -7.17
C PRO A 156 -13.46 20.15 -7.96
N THR A 157 -12.48 19.58 -7.29
CA THR A 157 -11.24 19.10 -7.90
C THR A 157 -10.77 17.78 -7.29
N ARG A 158 -9.97 17.05 -8.06
CA ARG A 158 -9.33 15.82 -7.58
C ARG A 158 -8.40 16.07 -6.38
N GLN A 159 -7.68 17.19 -6.37
CA GLN A 159 -6.78 17.56 -5.27
C GLN A 159 -7.51 17.69 -3.92
N GLU A 160 -8.75 18.16 -3.94
CA GLU A 160 -9.55 18.27 -2.72
C GLU A 160 -10.03 16.91 -2.19
N VAL A 161 -10.10 15.88 -3.03
CA VAL A 161 -10.48 14.52 -2.62
C VAL A 161 -9.30 13.76 -2.01
N LEU A 162 -8.07 14.08 -2.38
CA LEU A 162 -6.87 13.30 -1.99
C LEU A 162 -6.77 13.02 -0.48
N PRO A 163 -6.99 13.97 0.45
CA PRO A 163 -6.92 13.67 1.88
C PRO A 163 -7.96 12.63 2.32
N TYR A 164 -9.18 12.72 1.79
CA TYR A 164 -10.24 11.74 2.08
C TYR A 164 -9.87 10.33 1.58
N LEU A 165 -9.37 10.21 0.34
CA LEU A 165 -8.94 8.94 -0.22
C LEU A 165 -7.76 8.35 0.57
N GLY A 166 -6.82 9.21 0.99
CA GLY A 166 -5.71 8.82 1.84
C GLY A 166 -6.17 8.18 3.16
N VAL A 167 -7.03 8.88 3.91
CA VAL A 167 -7.59 8.35 5.15
C VAL A 167 -8.38 7.07 4.91
N ARG A 168 -9.23 7.03 3.87
CA ARG A 168 -10.09 5.87 3.58
C ARG A 168 -9.29 4.62 3.21
N HIS A 169 -8.22 4.75 2.46
CA HIS A 169 -7.53 3.63 1.82
C HIS A 169 -6.13 3.33 2.37
N ILE A 170 -5.45 4.30 2.99
CA ILE A 170 -4.14 4.06 3.61
C ILE A 170 -4.31 3.57 5.05
N THR A 171 -5.11 4.26 5.86
CA THR A 171 -5.29 3.95 7.29
C THR A 171 -6.66 3.38 7.64
N GLY A 172 -7.68 3.56 6.78
CA GLY A 172 -9.06 3.12 7.00
C GLY A 172 -9.30 1.63 6.78
N ASN A 173 -10.56 1.19 6.99
CA ASN A 173 -10.96 -0.22 6.93
C ASN A 173 -10.96 -0.81 5.51
N LYS A 174 -11.19 -0.01 4.46
CA LYS A 174 -11.18 -0.45 3.05
C LYS A 174 -9.82 -0.14 2.41
N LYS A 175 -8.80 -0.88 2.83
CA LYS A 175 -7.42 -0.65 2.38
C LYS A 175 -7.23 -1.04 0.91
N TRP A 176 -6.46 -0.24 0.19
CA TRP A 176 -5.86 -0.66 -1.07
C TRP A 176 -4.79 -1.74 -0.82
N ASP A 177 -4.43 -2.49 -1.87
CA ASP A 177 -3.22 -3.30 -1.84
C ASP A 177 -1.97 -2.42 -1.59
N SER A 178 -0.89 -3.06 -1.18
CA SER A 178 0.31 -2.33 -0.75
C SER A 178 0.96 -1.54 -1.89
N TYR A 179 0.94 -2.06 -3.13
CA TYR A 179 1.52 -1.37 -4.28
C TYR A 179 0.68 -0.15 -4.69
N ALA A 180 -0.65 -0.29 -4.74
CA ALA A 180 -1.55 0.84 -5.03
C ALA A 180 -1.42 1.97 -4.01
N LYS A 181 -1.27 1.63 -2.72
CA LYS A 181 -0.95 2.62 -1.67
C LYS A 181 0.36 3.35 -1.93
N ALA A 182 1.41 2.59 -2.21
CA ALA A 182 2.74 3.15 -2.43
C ALA A 182 2.75 4.08 -3.64
N ARG A 183 2.08 3.70 -4.73
CA ARG A 183 1.91 4.53 -5.92
C ARG A 183 1.13 5.80 -5.64
N TYR A 184 0.04 5.69 -4.88
CA TYR A 184 -0.75 6.87 -4.49
C TYR A 184 0.06 7.85 -3.64
N ILE A 185 0.85 7.36 -2.68
CA ILE A 185 1.76 8.17 -1.87
C ILE A 185 2.80 8.86 -2.75
N ALA A 186 3.37 8.13 -3.73
CA ALA A 186 4.32 8.70 -4.68
C ALA A 186 3.70 9.83 -5.51
N ALA A 187 2.47 9.65 -6.01
CA ALA A 187 1.75 10.68 -6.73
C ALA A 187 1.50 11.94 -5.88
N MET A 188 1.22 11.79 -4.59
CA MET A 188 1.10 12.93 -3.67
C MET A 188 2.43 13.66 -3.46
N LEU A 189 3.55 12.93 -3.41
CA LEU A 189 4.90 13.50 -3.34
C LEU A 189 5.26 14.26 -4.62
N ASP A 190 4.97 13.68 -5.78
CA ASP A 190 5.20 14.30 -7.09
C ASP A 190 4.33 15.57 -7.29
N ASP A 191 3.16 15.65 -6.64
CA ASP A 191 2.30 16.86 -6.54
C ASP A 191 2.85 17.90 -5.53
N GLY A 192 4.05 17.69 -4.98
CA GLY A 192 4.78 18.63 -4.12
C GLY A 192 4.44 18.56 -2.64
N ARG A 193 3.76 17.51 -2.16
CA ARG A 193 3.52 17.27 -0.74
C ARG A 193 4.76 16.67 -0.09
N THR A 194 4.94 16.89 1.21
CA THR A 194 6.00 16.25 1.99
C THR A 194 5.50 14.97 2.65
N ILE A 195 6.42 14.06 2.99
CA ILE A 195 6.09 12.86 3.78
C ILE A 195 5.32 13.24 5.05
N GLN A 196 5.80 14.24 5.78
CA GLN A 196 5.17 14.69 7.02
C GLN A 196 3.74 15.20 6.82
N ASN A 197 3.50 15.95 5.72
CA ASN A 197 2.15 16.41 5.40
C ASN A 197 1.22 15.23 5.10
N ILE A 198 1.71 14.23 4.34
CA ILE A 198 0.93 13.03 4.01
C ILE A 198 0.65 12.22 5.26
N GLU A 199 1.66 11.96 6.11
CA GLU A 199 1.49 11.24 7.39
C GLU A 199 0.44 11.91 8.28
N HIS A 200 0.49 13.24 8.39
CA HIS A 200 -0.48 13.99 9.16
C HIS A 200 -1.90 13.91 8.56
N GLU A 201 -2.02 14.06 7.24
CA GLU A 201 -3.31 14.02 6.54
C GLU A 201 -4.00 12.65 6.63
N VAL A 202 -3.23 11.56 6.56
CA VAL A 202 -3.79 10.19 6.62
C VAL A 202 -3.80 9.61 8.03
N GLY A 203 -3.27 10.33 9.02
CA GLY A 203 -3.20 9.87 10.40
C GLY A 203 -2.22 8.72 10.62
N ASP A 204 -1.18 8.59 9.80
CA ASP A 204 -0.15 7.54 9.96
C ASP A 204 0.84 7.92 11.06
N ARG A 205 0.92 7.08 12.09
CA ARG A 205 1.89 7.19 13.20
C ARG A 205 2.97 6.12 13.16
N SER A 206 2.95 5.25 12.15
CA SER A 206 3.78 4.04 12.08
C SER A 206 4.91 4.12 11.06
N GLN A 207 5.15 5.29 10.45
CA GLN A 207 6.06 5.48 9.32
C GLN A 207 5.67 4.64 8.07
N GLY A 208 4.43 4.19 7.98
CA GLY A 208 3.95 3.41 6.86
C GLY A 208 3.98 4.20 5.55
N VAL A 209 3.67 5.51 5.59
CA VAL A 209 3.77 6.41 4.43
C VAL A 209 5.19 6.46 3.89
N LEU A 210 6.17 6.76 4.76
CA LEU A 210 7.58 6.81 4.38
C LEU A 210 8.06 5.47 3.81
N LYS A 211 7.72 4.37 4.47
CA LYS A 211 8.12 3.03 4.08
C LYS A 211 7.57 2.64 2.70
N ASN A 212 6.31 2.96 2.42
CA ASN A 212 5.70 2.74 1.11
C ASN A 212 6.35 3.63 0.03
N ALA A 213 6.63 4.90 0.33
CA ALA A 213 7.30 5.82 -0.58
C ALA A 213 8.68 5.30 -0.98
N VAL A 214 9.53 4.94 -0.01
CA VAL A 214 10.88 4.41 -0.27
C VAL A 214 10.82 3.12 -1.08
N ALA A 215 9.97 2.16 -0.71
CA ALA A 215 9.81 0.91 -1.44
C ALA A 215 9.38 1.12 -2.89
N TYR A 216 8.44 2.03 -3.14
CA TYR A 216 8.00 2.37 -4.49
C TYR A 216 9.13 3.00 -5.31
N LYS A 217 9.85 3.98 -4.74
CA LYS A 217 10.97 4.66 -5.43
C LYS A 217 12.13 3.70 -5.71
N ILE A 218 12.39 2.68 -4.89
CA ILE A 218 13.34 1.60 -5.19
C ILE A 218 12.93 0.85 -6.46
N LEU A 219 11.67 0.46 -6.60
CA LEU A 219 11.20 -0.23 -7.81
C LEU A 219 11.26 0.68 -9.04
N GLN A 220 10.93 1.97 -8.91
CA GLN A 220 11.06 2.92 -10.01
C GLN A 220 12.53 3.09 -10.42
N GLN A 221 13.45 3.19 -9.47
CA GLN A 221 14.89 3.25 -9.75
C GLN A 221 15.37 1.98 -10.47
N ALA A 222 14.95 0.80 -10.01
CA ALA A 222 15.29 -0.45 -10.69
C ALA A 222 14.75 -0.50 -12.13
N ARG A 223 13.54 -0.02 -12.37
CA ARG A 223 12.95 0.06 -13.71
C ARG A 223 13.76 1.00 -14.62
N THR A 224 14.14 2.18 -14.12
CA THR A 224 14.79 3.22 -14.94
C THR A 224 16.28 3.00 -15.12
N GLU A 225 17.00 2.54 -14.09
CA GLU A 225 18.46 2.43 -14.11
C GLU A 225 18.96 1.01 -14.42
N LEU A 226 18.13 -0.03 -14.17
CA LEU A 226 18.51 -1.43 -14.37
C LEU A 226 17.71 -2.13 -15.48
N ASP A 227 16.70 -1.44 -16.07
CA ASP A 227 15.72 -2.04 -17.00
C ASP A 227 15.07 -3.31 -16.40
N TRP A 228 14.79 -3.28 -15.07
CA TRP A 228 14.25 -4.41 -14.36
C TRP A 228 12.72 -4.43 -14.42
N ASP A 229 12.12 -5.59 -14.79
CA ASP A 229 10.68 -5.76 -14.85
C ASP A 229 10.06 -5.81 -13.44
N ILE A 230 9.31 -4.77 -13.08
CA ILE A 230 8.68 -4.63 -11.77
C ILE A 230 7.35 -5.40 -11.63
N THR A 231 6.86 -6.06 -12.68
CA THR A 231 5.52 -6.69 -12.69
C THR A 231 5.34 -7.67 -11.54
N ARG A 232 6.31 -8.55 -11.33
CA ARG A 232 6.26 -9.54 -10.22
C ARG A 232 6.31 -8.91 -8.83
N ALA A 233 6.99 -7.76 -8.71
CA ALA A 233 7.08 -7.04 -7.44
C ALA A 233 5.78 -6.31 -7.08
N LYS A 234 4.89 -6.05 -8.04
CA LYS A 234 3.59 -5.43 -7.78
C LYS A 234 2.69 -6.37 -6.97
N ASP A 235 2.66 -7.64 -7.32
CA ASP A 235 1.81 -8.65 -6.68
C ASP A 235 2.27 -8.94 -5.24
N ASP A 236 3.59 -9.04 -5.02
CA ASP A 236 4.21 -9.34 -3.74
C ASP A 236 4.92 -8.13 -3.10
N PHE A 237 4.39 -6.92 -3.29
CA PHE A 237 5.00 -5.69 -2.80
C PHE A 237 5.26 -5.67 -1.29
N SER A 238 4.53 -6.46 -0.52
CA SER A 238 4.75 -6.63 0.91
C SER A 238 6.15 -7.16 1.26
N TYR A 239 6.80 -7.90 0.36
CA TYR A 239 8.15 -8.44 0.60
C TYR A 239 9.21 -7.33 0.64
N ILE A 240 9.18 -6.38 -0.27
CA ILE A 240 10.11 -5.23 -0.21
C ILE A 240 9.84 -4.37 1.02
N LEU A 241 8.56 -4.18 1.40
CA LEU A 241 8.21 -3.47 2.64
C LEU A 241 8.80 -4.16 3.87
N LEU A 242 8.76 -5.48 3.94
CA LEU A 242 9.36 -6.25 5.03
C LEU A 242 10.87 -6.11 5.02
N ALA A 243 11.47 -6.30 3.84
CA ALA A 243 12.91 -6.32 3.63
C ALA A 243 13.61 -5.02 4.03
N ILE A 244 13.10 -3.86 3.57
CA ILE A 244 13.70 -2.56 3.89
C ILE A 244 13.58 -2.16 5.37
N GLY A 245 12.88 -2.94 6.18
CA GLY A 245 12.90 -2.84 7.64
C GLY A 245 14.15 -3.48 8.27
N GLN A 246 14.83 -4.39 7.57
CA GLN A 246 15.95 -5.18 8.11
C GLN A 246 17.27 -4.42 8.00
N LYS A 247 18.07 -4.43 9.08
CA LYS A 247 19.32 -3.68 9.18
C LYS A 247 20.34 -4.09 8.12
N ASP A 248 20.54 -5.39 7.93
CA ASP A 248 21.58 -5.90 7.05
C ASP A 248 21.20 -5.75 5.57
N ILE A 249 19.91 -5.81 5.26
CA ILE A 249 19.39 -5.49 3.92
C ILE A 249 19.63 -4.01 3.59
N LYS A 250 19.40 -3.11 4.54
CA LYS A 250 19.71 -1.68 4.38
C LYS A 250 21.22 -1.45 4.11
N ALA A 251 22.06 -2.14 4.86
CA ALA A 251 23.52 -2.07 4.66
C ALA A 251 23.90 -2.59 3.26
N PHE A 252 23.33 -3.72 2.83
CA PHE A 252 23.57 -4.30 1.51
C PHE A 252 23.14 -3.38 0.37
N LEU A 253 22.07 -2.62 0.54
CA LEU A 253 21.60 -1.60 -0.40
C LEU A 253 22.38 -0.29 -0.33
N GLY A 254 23.44 -0.21 0.49
CA GLY A 254 24.30 0.97 0.59
C GLY A 254 23.72 2.09 1.49
N TRP A 255 22.72 1.79 2.31
CA TRP A 255 22.17 2.77 3.26
C TRP A 255 23.01 2.85 4.51
N THR A 256 24.24 3.28 4.32
CA THR A 256 25.26 3.36 5.39
C THR A 256 25.97 4.70 5.33
N LYS A 257 26.41 5.13 6.48
CA LYS A 257 27.25 6.34 6.64
C LYS A 257 28.48 6.00 7.47
N ASP A 258 29.63 6.34 6.95
CA ASP A 258 30.86 6.28 7.72
C ASP A 258 30.82 7.37 8.79
N THR A 259 30.99 6.98 10.04
CA THR A 259 30.99 7.88 11.19
C THR A 259 32.43 8.12 11.71
N GLY A 260 33.44 7.67 10.97
CA GLY A 260 34.87 7.80 11.31
C GLY A 260 35.25 6.98 12.54
N LYS A 261 35.20 7.59 13.73
CA LYS A 261 35.67 6.93 14.97
C LYS A 261 34.81 5.74 15.42
N THR A 262 33.54 5.66 15.03
CA THR A 262 32.60 4.63 15.49
C THR A 262 32.24 3.59 14.44
N GLY A 263 32.88 3.65 13.24
CA GLY A 263 32.62 2.72 12.14
C GLY A 263 31.41 3.08 11.29
N VAL A 264 30.88 2.09 10.58
CA VAL A 264 29.76 2.28 9.64
C VAL A 264 28.41 2.17 10.35
N LYS A 265 27.57 3.20 10.24
CA LYS A 265 26.21 3.23 10.79
C LYS A 265 25.19 3.04 9.66
N VAL A 266 24.17 2.20 9.89
CA VAL A 266 23.04 2.06 8.98
C VAL A 266 22.10 3.26 9.13
N LEU A 267 21.69 3.84 8.00
CA LEU A 267 20.80 5.00 7.96
C LEU A 267 19.39 4.62 8.41
N PRO A 268 18.72 5.47 9.19
CA PRO A 268 17.29 5.37 9.39
C PRO A 268 16.57 5.71 8.08
N LEU A 269 15.34 5.20 7.91
CA LEU A 269 14.62 5.28 6.65
C LEU A 269 14.37 6.72 6.16
N HIS A 270 14.18 7.67 7.09
CA HIS A 270 13.95 9.08 6.79
C HIS A 270 15.20 9.84 6.28
N GLU A 271 16.38 9.24 6.38
CA GLU A 271 17.62 9.77 5.80
C GLU A 271 17.90 9.20 4.40
N VAL A 272 17.10 8.25 3.92
CA VAL A 272 17.25 7.67 2.58
C VAL A 272 16.71 8.64 1.53
N PRO A 273 17.49 9.01 0.51
CA PRO A 273 17.02 9.89 -0.56
C PRO A 273 15.88 9.25 -1.36
N LEU A 274 14.79 9.98 -1.61
CA LEU A 274 13.66 9.44 -2.37
C LEU A 274 13.89 9.45 -3.89
N ASP A 275 14.71 10.35 -4.42
CA ASP A 275 14.96 10.45 -5.86
C ASP A 275 15.82 9.29 -6.39
N ALA A 276 16.80 8.85 -5.61
CA ALA A 276 17.66 7.70 -5.89
C ALA A 276 17.93 6.95 -4.57
N PRO A 277 16.99 6.09 -4.11
CA PRO A 277 17.12 5.44 -2.82
C PRO A 277 18.38 4.58 -2.68
N VAL A 278 18.81 3.93 -3.76
CA VAL A 278 20.00 3.09 -3.76
C VAL A 278 21.15 3.83 -4.47
N PRO A 279 22.31 4.02 -3.83
CA PRO A 279 23.44 4.67 -4.44
C PRO A 279 23.91 3.94 -5.72
N ALA A 280 24.41 4.67 -6.70
CA ALA A 280 24.87 4.11 -7.98
C ALA A 280 25.90 2.98 -7.81
N THR A 281 26.74 3.05 -6.77
CA THR A 281 27.72 2.01 -6.42
C THR A 281 27.11 0.69 -5.94
N HIS A 282 25.80 0.68 -5.60
CA HIS A 282 25.07 -0.48 -5.10
C HIS A 282 23.96 -0.96 -6.03
N LEU A 283 23.91 -0.50 -7.27
CA LEU A 283 22.89 -0.92 -8.24
C LEU A 283 22.95 -2.41 -8.57
N ASN A 284 24.16 -3.00 -8.60
CA ASN A 284 24.30 -4.45 -8.74
C ASN A 284 23.69 -5.20 -7.54
N ASN A 285 23.87 -4.68 -6.35
CA ASN A 285 23.24 -5.25 -5.16
C ASN A 285 21.71 -5.11 -5.21
N LEU A 286 21.20 -4.00 -5.73
CA LEU A 286 19.77 -3.82 -5.95
C LEU A 286 19.22 -4.86 -6.94
N ARG A 287 19.92 -5.11 -8.07
CA ARG A 287 19.53 -6.14 -9.03
C ARG A 287 19.48 -7.52 -8.39
N ASP A 288 20.54 -7.92 -7.68
CA ASP A 288 20.63 -9.20 -6.97
C ASP A 288 19.48 -9.33 -5.97
N PHE A 289 19.26 -8.31 -5.15
CA PHE A 289 18.22 -8.27 -4.12
C PHE A 289 16.82 -8.48 -4.71
N LEU A 290 16.48 -7.75 -5.78
CA LEU A 290 15.17 -7.89 -6.44
C LEU A 290 15.04 -9.25 -7.14
N SER A 291 16.12 -9.74 -7.77
CA SER A 291 16.16 -11.06 -8.40
C SER A 291 15.95 -12.19 -7.37
N TRP A 292 16.50 -12.07 -6.18
CA TRP A 292 16.30 -13.07 -5.14
C TRP A 292 14.88 -13.05 -4.56
N ILE A 293 14.30 -11.86 -4.39
CA ILE A 293 12.95 -11.74 -3.82
C ILE A 293 11.87 -12.10 -4.86
N TYR A 294 11.99 -11.63 -6.10
CA TYR A 294 10.89 -11.71 -7.08
C TYR A 294 11.22 -12.58 -8.30
N GLY A 295 12.49 -12.94 -8.50
CA GLY A 295 12.94 -13.55 -9.75
C GLY A 295 13.02 -12.51 -10.88
N GLU A 296 13.62 -12.89 -12.02
CA GLU A 296 13.72 -12.02 -13.19
C GLU A 296 12.87 -12.52 -14.36
N SER A 297 12.60 -13.82 -14.41
CA SER A 297 11.90 -14.48 -15.51
C SER A 297 11.38 -15.85 -15.09
N ASN A 298 10.68 -16.53 -15.98
CA ASN A 298 10.27 -17.93 -15.74
C ASN A 298 11.45 -18.91 -15.66
N LYS A 299 12.66 -18.49 -16.08
CA LYS A 299 13.90 -19.28 -15.96
C LYS A 299 14.69 -18.91 -14.70
N VAL A 300 14.58 -17.67 -14.23
CA VAL A 300 15.28 -17.16 -13.06
C VAL A 300 14.21 -16.87 -11.98
N LEU A 301 13.83 -17.94 -11.27
CA LEU A 301 12.78 -17.89 -10.26
C LEU A 301 13.26 -17.14 -9.00
N ALA A 302 12.31 -16.66 -8.20
CA ALA A 302 12.58 -16.10 -6.89
C ALA A 302 13.26 -17.15 -5.98
N VAL A 303 14.21 -16.68 -5.17
CA VAL A 303 14.85 -17.47 -4.11
C VAL A 303 13.98 -17.48 -2.86
N ILE A 304 13.34 -16.36 -2.58
CA ILE A 304 12.38 -16.19 -1.49
C ILE A 304 11.07 -16.86 -1.89
N LYS A 305 10.58 -17.77 -1.04
CA LYS A 305 9.30 -18.48 -1.22
C LYS A 305 8.22 -17.94 -0.29
N GLU A 306 8.61 -17.46 0.87
CA GLU A 306 7.71 -16.88 1.87
C GLU A 306 8.38 -15.73 2.63
N SER A 307 7.57 -14.86 3.24
CA SER A 307 8.05 -13.67 3.94
C SER A 307 9.08 -13.97 5.04
N ARG A 308 8.98 -15.14 5.69
CA ARG A 308 9.93 -15.59 6.72
C ARG A 308 11.33 -15.85 6.18
N ASP A 309 11.47 -16.19 4.91
CA ASP A 309 12.80 -16.38 4.30
C ASP A 309 13.61 -15.09 4.31
N ILE A 310 12.94 -13.93 4.21
CA ILE A 310 13.59 -12.62 4.27
C ILE A 310 14.19 -12.37 5.65
N THR A 311 13.40 -12.60 6.71
CA THR A 311 13.81 -12.26 8.09
C THR A 311 14.71 -13.30 8.72
N ASN A 312 14.51 -14.59 8.39
CA ASN A 312 15.22 -15.68 9.05
C ASN A 312 16.51 -16.09 8.33
N TYR A 313 16.60 -15.82 7.02
CA TYR A 313 17.74 -16.29 6.22
C TYR A 313 18.39 -15.17 5.42
N LEU A 314 17.65 -14.50 4.52
CA LEU A 314 18.24 -13.52 3.61
C LEU A 314 18.98 -12.40 4.35
N THR A 315 18.40 -11.85 5.41
CA THR A 315 19.03 -10.76 6.16
C THR A 315 20.41 -11.19 6.70
N HIS A 316 20.56 -12.40 7.20
CA HIS A 316 21.82 -12.92 7.71
C HIS A 316 22.83 -13.22 6.58
N VAL A 317 22.36 -13.78 5.48
CA VAL A 317 23.18 -14.00 4.28
C VAL A 317 23.77 -12.68 3.78
N LEU A 318 22.98 -11.61 3.76
CA LEU A 318 23.44 -10.29 3.31
C LEU A 318 24.42 -9.60 4.26
N ALA A 319 24.54 -10.06 5.49
CA ALA A 319 25.55 -9.61 6.45
C ALA A 319 26.93 -10.28 6.23
N SER A 320 27.01 -11.35 5.43
CA SER A 320 28.24 -12.14 5.18
C SER A 320 28.62 -12.07 3.70
N GLU A 321 29.74 -11.48 3.37
CA GLU A 321 30.25 -11.37 2.00
C GLU A 321 30.39 -12.75 1.33
N LYS A 322 30.97 -13.71 2.06
CA LYS A 322 31.12 -15.10 1.60
C LYS A 322 29.78 -15.75 1.28
N ALA A 323 28.77 -15.55 2.09
CA ALA A 323 27.43 -16.11 1.89
C ALA A 323 26.72 -15.43 0.69
N VAL A 324 26.89 -14.11 0.52
CA VAL A 324 26.40 -13.36 -0.64
C VAL A 324 27.01 -13.88 -1.94
N GLU A 325 28.32 -14.08 -2.00
CA GLU A 325 28.99 -14.66 -3.17
C GLU A 325 28.48 -16.06 -3.51
N TYR A 326 28.26 -16.86 -2.49
CA TYR A 326 27.68 -18.20 -2.68
C TYR A 326 26.26 -18.11 -3.23
N LEU A 327 25.40 -17.26 -2.65
CA LEU A 327 24.02 -17.05 -3.11
C LEU A 327 23.95 -16.52 -4.55
N ARG A 328 24.85 -15.62 -4.95
CA ARG A 328 24.98 -15.13 -6.33
C ARG A 328 25.22 -16.27 -7.31
N ARG A 329 26.09 -17.20 -6.94
CA ARG A 329 26.50 -18.31 -7.81
C ARG A 329 25.46 -19.43 -7.86
N THR A 330 24.88 -19.82 -6.74
CA THR A 330 24.07 -21.03 -6.60
C THR A 330 22.58 -20.79 -6.56
N ARG A 331 22.16 -19.59 -6.10
CA ARG A 331 20.77 -19.24 -5.77
C ARG A 331 20.14 -20.16 -4.71
N ASP A 332 20.96 -20.84 -3.90
CA ASP A 332 20.51 -21.62 -2.76
C ASP A 332 20.63 -20.81 -1.47
N LEU A 333 19.48 -20.35 -0.95
CA LEU A 333 19.41 -19.53 0.25
C LEU A 333 19.80 -20.30 1.51
N ARG A 334 19.47 -21.60 1.58
CA ARG A 334 19.71 -22.40 2.77
C ARG A 334 21.19 -22.73 2.89
N GLU A 335 21.80 -23.18 1.81
CA GLU A 335 23.25 -23.44 1.80
C GLU A 335 24.05 -22.14 1.98
N ALA A 336 23.60 -21.02 1.40
CA ALA A 336 24.21 -19.72 1.67
C ALA A 336 24.12 -19.33 3.14
N TYR A 337 22.99 -19.60 3.79
CA TYR A 337 22.80 -19.33 5.21
C TYR A 337 23.71 -20.20 6.09
N ASP A 338 23.92 -21.46 5.76
CA ASP A 338 24.83 -22.35 6.48
C ASP A 338 26.29 -21.87 6.42
N LEU A 339 26.63 -21.03 5.46
CA LEU A 339 27.94 -20.38 5.38
C LEU A 339 28.07 -19.13 6.24
N THR A 340 26.98 -18.71 6.86
CA THR A 340 27.00 -17.60 7.83
C THR A 340 27.16 -18.15 9.24
N ASP A 341 27.73 -17.35 10.15
CA ASP A 341 27.60 -17.60 11.59
C ASP A 341 26.19 -17.20 12.09
N GLY A 342 25.21 -17.13 11.17
CA GLY A 342 23.92 -16.51 11.38
C GLY A 342 23.06 -17.26 12.40
N GLU A 343 23.14 -18.59 12.44
CA GLU A 343 22.38 -19.40 13.38
C GLU A 343 22.90 -19.15 14.81
N GLU A 344 24.23 -19.16 15.02
CA GLU A 344 24.82 -18.86 16.32
C GLU A 344 24.53 -17.41 16.75
N ALA A 345 24.70 -16.44 15.85
CA ALA A 345 24.39 -15.05 16.11
C ALA A 345 22.89 -14.84 16.41
N MET A 346 22.01 -15.54 15.69
CA MET A 346 20.57 -15.55 15.94
C MET A 346 20.23 -16.12 17.32
N VAL A 347 20.81 -17.27 17.68
CA VAL A 347 20.63 -17.90 19.00
C VAL A 347 21.09 -16.95 20.10
N ARG A 348 22.29 -16.38 19.98
CA ARG A 348 22.82 -15.39 20.94
C ARG A 348 21.90 -14.16 21.10
N ASN A 349 21.39 -13.61 20.00
CA ASN A 349 20.48 -12.45 20.02
C ASN A 349 19.13 -12.80 20.67
N LEU A 350 18.57 -13.98 20.36
CA LEU A 350 17.32 -14.43 20.96
C LEU A 350 17.46 -14.63 22.46
N LEU A 351 18.56 -15.27 22.89
CA LEU A 351 18.86 -15.46 24.31
C LEU A 351 19.07 -14.13 25.03
N GLY A 352 19.80 -13.19 24.42
CA GLY A 352 19.99 -11.83 24.95
C GLY A 352 18.66 -11.06 25.09
N THR A 353 17.78 -11.16 24.08
CA THR A 353 16.45 -10.55 24.13
C THR A 353 15.57 -11.16 25.21
N ALA A 354 15.55 -12.49 25.31
CA ALA A 354 14.82 -13.23 26.35
C ALA A 354 15.29 -12.81 27.76
N ASN A 355 16.61 -12.77 27.97
CA ASN A 355 17.18 -12.34 29.23
C ASN A 355 16.78 -10.91 29.60
N THR A 356 16.87 -9.96 28.66
CA THR A 356 16.48 -8.56 28.89
C THR A 356 14.99 -8.44 29.24
N LYS A 357 14.12 -9.24 28.62
CA LYS A 357 12.69 -9.28 28.96
C LYS A 357 12.43 -9.87 30.34
N LEU A 358 13.14 -10.95 30.69
CA LEU A 358 13.04 -11.57 32.03
C LEU A 358 13.53 -10.64 33.12
N GLU A 359 14.60 -9.86 32.91
CA GLU A 359 15.07 -8.84 33.85
C GLU A 359 14.02 -7.74 34.10
N LYS A 360 13.33 -7.29 33.02
CA LYS A 360 12.19 -6.37 33.17
C LYS A 360 11.05 -6.95 33.99
N VAL A 361 10.72 -8.23 33.74
CA VAL A 361 9.73 -8.95 34.56
C VAL A 361 10.18 -9.04 36.01
N LEU A 362 11.44 -9.38 36.26
CA LEU A 362 12.02 -9.48 37.60
C LEU A 362 11.86 -8.16 38.37
N GLY A 363 12.03 -7.00 37.71
CA GLY A 363 11.86 -5.68 38.31
C GLY A 363 10.45 -5.37 38.85
N VAL A 364 9.42 -6.04 38.33
CA VAL A 364 8.00 -5.74 38.66
C VAL A 364 7.19 -6.91 39.22
N ILE A 365 7.69 -8.15 39.10
CA ILE A 365 6.93 -9.38 39.40
C ILE A 365 6.50 -9.47 40.88
N HIS A 366 7.25 -8.84 41.78
CA HIS A 366 6.91 -8.82 43.22
C HIS A 366 5.53 -8.19 43.50
N ARG A 367 5.00 -7.40 42.56
CA ARG A 367 3.68 -6.73 42.67
C ARG A 367 2.55 -7.55 42.04
N HIS A 368 2.87 -8.62 41.28
CA HIS A 368 1.91 -9.35 40.46
C HIS A 368 2.07 -10.87 40.66
N LYS A 369 1.66 -11.37 41.82
CA LYS A 369 1.76 -12.79 42.18
C LYS A 369 0.41 -13.50 42.01
N THR A 370 -0.19 -13.40 40.82
CA THR A 370 -1.44 -14.13 40.48
C THR A 370 -1.13 -15.55 40.03
N PRO A 371 -2.08 -16.49 40.10
CA PRO A 371 -1.89 -17.88 39.63
C PRO A 371 -1.51 -17.94 38.16
N GLU A 372 -2.06 -17.06 37.32
CA GLU A 372 -1.76 -16.97 35.89
C GLU A 372 -0.31 -16.55 35.65
N VAL A 373 0.19 -15.56 36.38
CA VAL A 373 1.58 -15.10 36.29
C VAL A 373 2.55 -16.17 36.76
N ILE A 374 2.20 -16.89 37.83
CA ILE A 374 3.02 -18.01 38.33
C ILE A 374 3.11 -19.11 37.26
N SER A 375 1.98 -19.49 36.65
CA SER A 375 1.95 -20.49 35.56
C SER A 375 2.81 -20.09 34.35
N GLU A 376 2.80 -18.81 33.94
CA GLU A 376 3.65 -18.34 32.84
C GLU A 376 5.13 -18.35 33.20
N VAL A 377 5.51 -18.03 34.45
CA VAL A 377 6.89 -18.11 34.93
C VAL A 377 7.38 -19.57 34.92
N GLU A 378 6.54 -20.52 35.34
CA GLU A 378 6.86 -21.95 35.31
C GLU A 378 7.07 -22.48 33.89
N LYS A 379 6.24 -22.04 32.91
CA LYS A 379 6.43 -22.36 31.50
C LYS A 379 7.75 -21.81 30.96
N CYS A 380 8.09 -20.56 31.28
CA CYS A 380 9.38 -19.97 30.92
C CYS A 380 10.55 -20.76 31.50
N ALA A 381 10.49 -21.10 32.80
CA ALA A 381 11.51 -21.90 33.47
C ALA A 381 11.69 -23.27 32.80
N GLY A 382 10.59 -23.95 32.49
CA GLY A 382 10.61 -25.23 31.77
C GLY A 382 11.21 -25.14 30.37
N THR A 383 11.00 -24.03 29.68
CA THR A 383 11.62 -23.81 28.35
C THR A 383 13.13 -23.57 28.48
N VAL A 384 13.56 -22.75 29.44
CA VAL A 384 14.97 -22.51 29.71
C VAL A 384 15.69 -23.81 30.12
N ALA A 385 15.07 -24.61 30.97
CA ALA A 385 15.63 -25.91 31.38
C ALA A 385 15.84 -26.85 30.19
N ARG A 386 14.90 -26.89 29.22
CA ARG A 386 15.05 -27.67 27.99
C ARG A 386 16.21 -27.17 27.13
N VAL A 387 16.34 -25.85 26.95
CA VAL A 387 17.46 -25.26 26.20
C VAL A 387 18.79 -25.62 26.84
N VAL A 388 18.92 -25.52 28.16
CA VAL A 388 20.14 -25.90 28.90
C VAL A 388 20.46 -27.38 28.71
N LYS A 389 19.46 -28.27 28.81
CA LYS A 389 19.65 -29.69 28.61
C LYS A 389 20.14 -30.01 27.18
N THR A 390 19.52 -29.38 26.17
CA THR A 390 19.90 -29.60 24.76
C THR A 390 21.34 -29.16 24.43
N ILE A 391 21.87 -28.14 25.13
CA ILE A 391 23.26 -27.71 24.93
C ILE A 391 24.26 -28.64 25.61
N GLN A 392 23.83 -29.38 26.64
CA GLN A 392 24.71 -30.31 27.42
C GLN A 392 24.74 -31.71 26.83
N GLU A 393 23.81 -32.09 25.97
CA GLU A 393 23.80 -33.29 25.18
C GLU A 393 24.67 -33.16 23.91
#